data_26e70007d082579a21afdcdcf2d610b5
#
_entry.id   26e70007d082579a21afdcdcf2d610b5
#
_cell.length_a   1.000
_cell.length_b   1.000
_cell.length_c   1.000
_cell.angle_alpha   90.00
_cell.angle_beta   90.00
_cell.angle_gamma   90.00
#
_symmetry.space_group_name_H-M   'P 1'
#
loop_
_entity.id
_entity.type
_entity.pdbx_description
1 polymer ?
#
loop_
_entity_poly.entity_id
_entity_poly.type
_entity_poly.pdbx_seq_one_letter_code
_entity_poly.pdbx_strand_id
1 'polypeptide(L)'
;MPFDISHYIDHDKKNKIVNNIKTESLFADKDFELLSTIRYDPNLSRGNSKFNSLLDVQDSDVSKIDDMFLFDENVNLLDIIEGNLNLEKNKQEEGDQYLDLSAANEQELMEVFYYRFFLLGEHLKRLQFTMSYFELNEYEVDLKLIMDILLRAIPLHDQDDQDIIFEDADEDDDMTLAEIMTKLYAKTAAYKLRLLVDKKGNIRCEAYPIKTKTPSISNYVMENLFLGFLDNAPTHKVYIYDTRISPSCYTSFKTTYREHYNKAREQMVKLHEGQVGPSEILLFNTAGELMEGSISNCYAKFYFEDKWFYATPSLSTGCLCGVVRNFLVTKGIVTEMKRIDVTQLVDGDEILLSNGVMGVFKGQIVKPEGFKFKPLDDNL
;
A
#
# COMPACT_ATOMS: atom_id res chain seq x y z
N MET A 1 -22.76 3.82 11.35
CA MET A 1 -23.34 4.05 10.00
C MET A 1 -22.84 2.94 9.14
N PRO A 2 -23.62 2.36 8.23
CA PRO A 2 -23.07 1.37 7.33
C PRO A 2 -21.92 2.02 6.55
N PHE A 3 -20.82 1.28 6.40
CA PHE A 3 -19.62 1.69 5.69
C PHE A 3 -20.01 2.16 4.27
N ASP A 4 -19.79 3.43 3.97
CA ASP A 4 -20.12 3.97 2.65
C ASP A 4 -18.99 3.61 1.68
N ILE A 5 -19.19 2.51 0.97
CA ILE A 5 -18.30 2.00 -0.08
C ILE A 5 -18.19 3.00 -1.25
N SER A 6 -19.05 4.01 -1.31
CA SER A 6 -19.05 5.01 -2.40
C SER A 6 -17.74 5.77 -2.50
N HIS A 7 -16.98 5.91 -1.41
CA HIS A 7 -15.65 6.51 -1.43
C HIS A 7 -14.61 5.64 -2.16
N TYR A 8 -14.77 4.31 -2.16
CA TYR A 8 -13.85 3.41 -2.86
C TYR A 8 -14.17 3.24 -4.34
N ILE A 9 -15.43 3.48 -4.74
CA ILE A 9 -15.85 3.33 -6.14
C ILE A 9 -16.89 4.42 -6.47
N ASP A 10 -16.54 5.26 -7.46
CA ASP A 10 -17.53 6.03 -8.18
C ASP A 10 -18.62 5.08 -8.70
N HIS A 11 -19.89 5.42 -8.48
CA HIS A 11 -21.05 4.60 -8.89
C HIS A 11 -21.02 4.24 -10.38
N ASP A 12 -20.51 5.15 -11.23
CA ASP A 12 -20.31 4.92 -12.65
C ASP A 12 -19.21 3.88 -12.94
N LYS A 13 -18.20 3.79 -12.07
CA LYS A 13 -17.13 2.79 -12.19
C LYS A 13 -17.62 1.41 -11.77
N LYS A 14 -18.41 1.30 -10.70
CA LYS A 14 -19.03 0.04 -10.28
C LYS A 14 -19.85 -0.55 -11.43
N ASN A 15 -20.65 0.28 -12.10
CA ASN A 15 -21.46 -0.15 -13.23
C ASN A 15 -20.61 -0.52 -14.47
N LYS A 16 -19.54 0.23 -14.78
CA LYS A 16 -18.61 -0.13 -15.88
C LYS A 16 -17.83 -1.39 -15.60
N ILE A 17 -17.30 -1.55 -14.38
CA ILE A 17 -16.59 -2.76 -13.97
C ILE A 17 -17.53 -3.96 -13.99
N VAL A 18 -18.73 -3.86 -13.40
CA VAL A 18 -19.73 -4.93 -13.38
C VAL A 18 -20.22 -5.26 -14.78
N ASN A 19 -20.40 -4.29 -15.68
CA ASN A 19 -20.80 -4.53 -17.05
C ASN A 19 -19.68 -5.20 -17.88
N ASN A 20 -18.42 -4.80 -17.69
CA ASN A 20 -17.29 -5.47 -18.32
C ASN A 20 -17.13 -6.93 -17.87
N ILE A 21 -17.44 -7.22 -16.60
CA ILE A 21 -17.32 -8.58 -16.04
C ILE A 21 -18.42 -9.52 -16.52
N LYS A 22 -19.64 -9.02 -16.71
CA LYS A 22 -20.73 -9.84 -17.28
C LYS A 22 -20.42 -10.34 -18.69
N THR A 23 -19.45 -9.73 -19.36
CA THR A 23 -18.96 -10.14 -20.68
C THR A 23 -17.69 -11.02 -20.62
N GLU A 24 -17.00 -11.09 -19.48
CA GLU A 24 -15.75 -11.85 -19.35
C GLU A 24 -15.99 -13.20 -18.67
N SER A 25 -16.34 -14.23 -19.45
CA SER A 25 -16.20 -15.66 -19.08
C SER A 25 -14.75 -16.06 -18.69
N LEU A 26 -13.81 -15.13 -18.78
CA LEU A 26 -12.40 -15.23 -18.42
C LEU A 26 -12.14 -15.41 -16.92
N PHE A 27 -13.14 -15.18 -16.08
CA PHE A 27 -13.03 -15.20 -14.63
C PHE A 27 -12.89 -16.61 -14.06
N ALA A 28 -13.54 -17.60 -14.70
CA ALA A 28 -13.59 -18.97 -14.20
C ALA A 28 -12.28 -19.74 -14.36
N ASP A 29 -11.44 -19.36 -15.35
CA ASP A 29 -10.30 -20.19 -15.79
C ASP A 29 -8.93 -19.70 -15.33
N LYS A 30 -8.81 -18.46 -14.74
CA LYS A 30 -7.51 -17.96 -14.31
C LYS A 30 -7.23 -18.33 -12.87
N ASP A 31 -6.10 -18.95 -12.65
CA ASP A 31 -5.57 -19.20 -11.30
C ASP A 31 -4.98 -17.91 -10.74
N PHE A 32 -5.58 -17.38 -9.69
CA PHE A 32 -5.12 -16.18 -8.99
C PHE A 32 -5.56 -16.20 -7.53
N GLU A 33 -4.84 -15.45 -6.71
CA GLU A 33 -5.18 -15.18 -5.32
C GLU A 33 -5.41 -13.68 -5.15
N LEU A 34 -6.29 -13.31 -4.23
CA LEU A 34 -6.38 -11.94 -3.76
C LEU A 34 -5.14 -11.62 -2.93
N LEU A 35 -4.63 -10.39 -3.05
CA LEU A 35 -3.36 -10.01 -2.46
C LEU A 35 -3.49 -8.72 -1.68
N SER A 36 -3.00 -8.70 -0.44
CA SER A 36 -2.64 -7.46 0.26
C SER A 36 -1.16 -7.48 0.60
N THR A 37 -0.47 -6.34 0.37
CA THR A 37 0.96 -6.22 0.65
C THR A 37 1.14 -5.16 1.70
N ILE A 38 1.52 -5.57 2.91
CA ILE A 38 1.50 -4.79 4.14
C ILE A 38 2.94 -4.65 4.64
N ARG A 39 3.33 -3.47 5.14
CA ARG A 39 4.58 -3.29 5.86
C ARG A 39 4.35 -3.54 7.34
N TYR A 40 5.12 -4.45 7.91
CA TYR A 40 5.36 -4.54 9.33
C TYR A 40 6.66 -3.80 9.66
N ASP A 41 6.61 -2.89 10.63
CA ASP A 41 7.77 -2.15 11.08
C ASP A 41 7.68 -1.94 12.60
N PRO A 42 8.59 -2.51 13.38
CA PRO A 42 8.58 -2.37 14.84
C PRO A 42 8.68 -0.91 15.33
N ASN A 43 9.21 -0.01 14.49
CA ASN A 43 9.33 1.40 14.81
C ASN A 43 8.04 2.19 14.57
N LEU A 44 7.03 1.61 13.93
CA LEU A 44 5.70 2.18 13.86
C LEU A 44 5.05 2.14 15.24
N SER A 45 4.52 3.25 15.68
CA SER A 45 3.80 3.32 16.95
C SER A 45 2.54 4.18 16.82
N ARG A 46 1.69 4.10 17.84
CA ARG A 46 0.45 4.84 17.92
C ARG A 46 0.62 6.36 17.85
N GLY A 47 1.78 6.88 18.27
CA GLY A 47 1.95 8.31 18.52
C GLY A 47 1.09 8.78 19.71
N ASN A 48 1.06 10.08 19.95
CA ASN A 48 0.24 10.71 21.01
C ASN A 48 -1.23 10.91 20.61
N SER A 49 -1.76 10.16 19.65
CA SER A 49 -3.16 10.30 19.28
C SER A 49 -4.04 9.90 20.48
N LYS A 50 -4.97 10.77 20.87
CA LYS A 50 -6.03 10.51 21.85
C LYS A 50 -7.05 9.54 21.25
N PHE A 51 -6.61 8.35 20.92
CA PHE A 51 -7.45 7.36 20.28
C PHE A 51 -8.31 6.68 21.34
N ASN A 52 -9.61 6.57 21.08
CA ASN A 52 -10.41 5.56 21.74
C ASN A 52 -9.81 4.21 21.33
N SER A 53 -9.46 3.42 22.30
CA SER A 53 -8.79 2.14 22.14
C SER A 53 -9.46 1.28 21.04
N LEU A 54 -8.67 0.52 20.27
CA LEU A 54 -9.19 -0.58 19.43
C LEU A 54 -10.13 -1.51 20.25
N LEU A 55 -10.02 -1.45 21.58
CA LEU A 55 -10.83 -2.14 22.56
C LEU A 55 -12.30 -1.73 22.55
N ASP A 56 -12.63 -0.53 22.07
CA ASP A 56 -14.02 -0.08 21.89
C ASP A 56 -14.66 -0.68 20.63
N VAL A 57 -13.88 -1.30 19.76
CA VAL A 57 -14.37 -2.13 18.66
C VAL A 57 -14.73 -3.50 19.23
N GLN A 58 -15.87 -3.59 19.91
CA GLN A 58 -16.36 -4.82 20.54
C GLN A 58 -16.68 -5.94 19.54
N ASP A 59 -16.75 -5.60 18.26
CA ASP A 59 -16.94 -6.52 17.16
C ASP A 59 -15.69 -6.52 16.28
N SER A 60 -15.26 -7.68 15.84
CA SER A 60 -14.20 -7.91 14.85
C SER A 60 -14.45 -7.25 13.48
N ASP A 61 -15.45 -6.38 13.39
CA ASP A 61 -15.87 -5.70 12.16
C ASP A 61 -14.82 -4.67 11.70
N VAL A 62 -13.98 -5.09 10.76
CA VAL A 62 -12.93 -4.26 10.16
C VAL A 62 -13.47 -2.98 9.50
N SER A 63 -14.77 -2.90 9.19
CA SER A 63 -15.38 -1.71 8.63
C SER A 63 -15.42 -0.53 9.61
N LYS A 64 -15.34 -0.81 10.90
CA LYS A 64 -15.37 0.20 11.98
C LYS A 64 -13.99 0.76 12.30
N ILE A 65 -12.91 0.11 11.85
CA ILE A 65 -11.56 0.59 12.06
C ILE A 65 -11.32 1.84 11.21
N ASP A 66 -10.78 2.89 11.78
CA ASP A 66 -10.50 4.13 11.08
C ASP A 66 -9.04 4.58 11.28
N ASP A 67 -8.14 4.09 10.43
CA ASP A 67 -6.74 4.51 10.41
C ASP A 67 -6.57 5.99 10.05
N MET A 68 -7.62 6.63 9.53
CA MET A 68 -7.56 8.03 9.12
C MET A 68 -7.53 9.00 10.28
N PHE A 69 -7.94 8.57 11.48
CA PHE A 69 -7.79 9.38 12.70
C PHE A 69 -6.34 9.54 13.16
N LEU A 70 -5.43 8.71 12.65
CA LEU A 70 -4.00 8.79 13.00
C LEU A 70 -3.30 9.99 12.34
N PHE A 71 -4.02 10.76 11.55
CA PHE A 71 -3.47 11.87 10.79
C PHE A 71 -3.69 13.20 11.50
N ASP A 72 -2.62 13.96 11.72
CA ASP A 72 -2.72 15.36 12.17
C ASP A 72 -3.25 16.23 11.02
N GLU A 73 -4.46 16.80 11.21
CA GLU A 73 -5.14 17.62 10.21
C GLU A 73 -4.38 18.92 9.85
N ASN A 74 -3.38 19.29 10.65
CA ASN A 74 -2.60 20.50 10.42
C ASN A 74 -1.41 20.30 9.47
N VAL A 75 -1.18 19.08 9.00
CA VAL A 75 -0.04 18.79 8.12
C VAL A 75 -0.43 18.99 6.65
N ASN A 76 0.27 19.90 5.98
CA ASN A 76 0.12 20.12 4.54
C ASN A 76 1.19 19.33 3.77
N LEU A 77 0.79 18.54 2.78
CA LEU A 77 1.70 17.78 1.94
C LEU A 77 2.75 18.68 1.26
N LEU A 78 2.36 19.85 0.79
CA LEU A 78 3.28 20.79 0.14
C LEU A 78 4.37 21.24 1.10
N ASP A 79 4.04 21.49 2.37
CA ASP A 79 5.01 21.89 3.39
C ASP A 79 6.04 20.79 3.67
N ILE A 80 5.61 19.51 3.61
CA ILE A 80 6.52 18.36 3.73
C ILE A 80 7.45 18.31 2.51
N ILE A 81 6.89 18.42 1.31
CA ILE A 81 7.62 18.30 0.04
C ILE A 81 8.63 19.44 -0.12
N GLU A 82 8.25 20.65 0.26
CA GLU A 82 9.09 21.84 0.17
C GLU A 82 10.11 21.93 1.31
N GLY A 83 10.10 20.97 2.23
CA GLY A 83 11.00 20.97 3.40
C GLY A 83 10.66 22.04 4.44
N ASN A 84 9.48 22.65 4.36
CA ASN A 84 9.00 23.65 5.30
C ASN A 84 8.59 23.05 6.64
N LEU A 85 8.17 21.78 6.64
CA LEU A 85 7.95 20.98 7.84
C LEU A 85 9.26 20.32 8.25
N ASN A 86 9.82 20.84 9.33
CA ASN A 86 10.95 20.20 9.99
C ASN A 86 10.41 19.01 10.82
N LEU A 87 10.29 17.84 10.18
CA LEU A 87 9.82 16.61 10.80
C LEU A 87 10.63 16.22 12.05
N GLU A 88 11.86 16.77 12.19
CA GLU A 88 12.69 16.54 13.36
C GLU A 88 12.35 17.42 14.58
N LYS A 89 11.68 18.57 14.39
CA LYS A 89 11.44 19.55 15.47
C LYS A 89 10.20 19.24 16.32
N ASN A 90 9.30 18.40 15.87
CA ASN A 90 8.11 18.01 16.66
C ASN A 90 8.38 16.85 17.62
N LYS A 91 9.64 16.55 17.91
CA LYS A 91 10.03 15.68 19.01
C LYS A 91 9.66 16.36 20.34
N GLN A 92 8.40 16.26 20.72
CA GLN A 92 8.10 16.37 22.15
C GLN A 92 8.65 15.10 22.79
N GLU A 93 9.55 15.31 23.74
CA GLU A 93 10.16 14.29 24.62
C GLU A 93 9.09 13.67 25.57
N GLU A 94 8.03 13.11 25.03
CA GLU A 94 7.22 12.20 25.78
C GLU A 94 7.79 10.81 25.49
N GLY A 95 8.61 10.35 26.43
CA GLY A 95 9.26 9.06 26.37
C GLY A 95 8.23 7.97 26.02
N ASP A 96 8.59 7.11 25.07
CA ASP A 96 7.86 5.88 24.81
C ASP A 96 7.55 5.25 26.17
N GLN A 97 6.27 5.18 26.54
CA GLN A 97 5.86 4.32 27.62
C GLN A 97 6.10 2.90 27.10
N TYR A 98 7.28 2.39 27.38
CA TYR A 98 7.55 0.97 27.16
C TYR A 98 6.47 0.18 27.88
N LEU A 99 5.73 -0.60 27.13
CA LEU A 99 4.77 -1.50 27.70
C LEU A 99 5.52 -2.46 28.65
N ASP A 100 5.11 -2.52 29.90
CA ASP A 100 5.64 -3.52 30.81
C ASP A 100 5.09 -4.89 30.41
N LEU A 101 5.88 -5.62 29.64
CA LEU A 101 5.50 -6.93 29.12
C LEU A 101 5.16 -7.94 30.23
N SER A 102 5.65 -7.73 31.47
CA SER A 102 5.33 -8.61 32.59
C SER A 102 3.90 -8.44 33.12
N ALA A 103 3.30 -7.29 32.83
CA ALA A 103 1.94 -6.91 33.25
C ALA A 103 0.96 -6.78 32.08
N ALA A 104 1.45 -6.74 30.85
CA ALA A 104 0.64 -6.53 29.66
C ALA A 104 -0.28 -7.73 29.37
N ASN A 105 -1.56 -7.45 29.15
CA ASN A 105 -2.50 -8.47 28.68
C ASN A 105 -2.45 -8.61 27.13
N GLU A 106 -3.06 -9.69 26.62
CA GLU A 106 -3.09 -9.99 25.17
C GLU A 106 -3.66 -8.82 24.36
N GLN A 107 -4.65 -8.13 24.89
CA GLN A 107 -5.34 -7.04 24.21
C GLN A 107 -4.45 -5.79 24.05
N GLU A 108 -3.69 -5.44 25.09
CA GLU A 108 -2.69 -4.36 25.04
C GLU A 108 -1.58 -4.67 24.04
N LEU A 109 -1.12 -5.92 24.01
CA LEU A 109 -0.15 -6.39 23.02
C LEU A 109 -0.73 -6.31 21.60
N MET A 110 -1.96 -6.76 21.38
CA MET A 110 -2.65 -6.67 20.10
C MET A 110 -2.73 -5.23 19.59
N GLU A 111 -3.02 -4.27 20.47
CA GLU A 111 -3.07 -2.85 20.11
C GLU A 111 -1.70 -2.35 19.67
N VAL A 112 -0.64 -2.65 20.42
CA VAL A 112 0.74 -2.29 20.02
C VAL A 112 1.10 -2.87 18.67
N PHE A 113 0.84 -4.15 18.44
CA PHE A 113 1.18 -4.80 17.18
C PHE A 113 0.32 -4.35 16.01
N TYR A 114 -0.94 -3.97 16.23
CA TYR A 114 -1.77 -3.36 15.20
C TYR A 114 -1.09 -2.13 14.58
N TYR A 115 -0.56 -1.23 15.40
CA TYR A 115 0.12 -0.02 14.91
C TYR A 115 1.47 -0.29 14.24
N ARG A 116 2.09 -1.45 14.47
CA ARG A 116 3.28 -1.88 13.74
C ARG A 116 3.01 -2.32 12.31
N PHE A 117 1.74 -2.50 11.91
CA PHE A 117 1.33 -2.74 10.55
C PHE A 117 0.85 -1.46 9.89
N PHE A 118 1.55 -1.02 8.87
CA PHE A 118 1.26 0.25 8.20
C PHE A 118 -0.11 0.22 7.51
N LEU A 119 -1.05 1.08 7.97
CA LEU A 119 -2.42 1.22 7.46
C LEU A 119 -3.18 -0.13 7.40
N LEU A 120 -3.06 -0.96 8.44
CA LEU A 120 -3.66 -2.30 8.47
C LEU A 120 -5.16 -2.27 8.21
N GLY A 121 -5.90 -1.39 8.87
CA GLY A 121 -7.34 -1.26 8.70
C GLY A 121 -7.72 -0.96 7.24
N GLU A 122 -7.01 -0.06 6.56
CA GLU A 122 -7.24 0.23 5.15
C GLU A 122 -6.91 -0.97 4.24
N HIS A 123 -5.91 -1.76 4.59
CA HIS A 123 -5.61 -3.01 3.89
C HIS A 123 -6.74 -4.03 4.04
N LEU A 124 -7.29 -4.18 5.24
CA LEU A 124 -8.36 -5.15 5.51
C LEU A 124 -9.68 -4.73 4.85
N LYS A 125 -10.06 -3.45 4.94
CA LYS A 125 -11.23 -2.91 4.22
C LYS A 125 -11.15 -3.17 2.72
N ARG A 126 -9.99 -2.89 2.11
CA ARG A 126 -9.79 -3.16 0.69
C ARG A 126 -9.88 -4.66 0.38
N LEU A 127 -9.30 -5.51 1.24
CA LEU A 127 -9.36 -6.97 1.08
C LEU A 127 -10.81 -7.46 1.15
N GLN A 128 -11.56 -7.07 2.18
CA GLN A 128 -12.97 -7.42 2.35
C GLN A 128 -13.81 -6.97 1.16
N PHE A 129 -13.60 -5.74 0.69
CA PHE A 129 -14.26 -5.25 -0.52
C PHE A 129 -13.91 -6.09 -1.75
N THR A 130 -12.63 -6.45 -1.92
CA THR A 130 -12.18 -7.30 -3.02
C THR A 130 -12.82 -8.70 -2.92
N MET A 131 -12.86 -9.29 -1.73
CA MET A 131 -13.52 -10.60 -1.49
C MET A 131 -15.01 -10.53 -1.85
N SER A 132 -15.70 -9.48 -1.44
CA SER A 132 -17.11 -9.27 -1.80
C SER A 132 -17.33 -9.17 -3.30
N TYR A 133 -16.42 -8.49 -4.01
CA TYR A 133 -16.49 -8.37 -5.46
C TYR A 133 -16.31 -9.72 -6.17
N PHE A 134 -15.42 -10.56 -5.65
CA PHE A 134 -15.12 -11.88 -6.19
C PHE A 134 -16.03 -12.98 -5.63
N GLU A 135 -17.15 -12.60 -4.99
CA GLU A 135 -18.18 -13.50 -4.44
C GLU A 135 -17.66 -14.46 -3.35
N LEU A 136 -16.60 -14.05 -2.63
CA LEU A 136 -16.07 -14.76 -1.47
C LEU A 136 -16.74 -14.28 -0.16
N ASN A 137 -18.02 -13.93 -0.20
CA ASN A 137 -18.75 -13.31 0.92
C ASN A 137 -19.01 -14.26 2.10
N GLU A 138 -18.81 -15.56 1.92
CA GLU A 138 -18.96 -16.57 2.98
C GLU A 138 -17.85 -16.45 4.04
N TYR A 139 -16.78 -15.70 3.75
CA TYR A 139 -15.62 -15.54 4.60
C TYR A 139 -15.57 -14.11 5.14
N GLU A 140 -15.66 -13.97 6.45
CA GLU A 140 -15.45 -12.68 7.11
C GLU A 140 -13.95 -12.43 7.33
N VAL A 141 -13.54 -11.18 7.15
CA VAL A 141 -12.20 -10.72 7.51
C VAL A 141 -12.22 -10.36 8.99
N ASP A 142 -11.87 -11.32 9.84
CA ASP A 142 -11.73 -11.11 11.28
C ASP A 142 -10.35 -10.53 11.62
N LEU A 143 -10.32 -9.41 12.38
CA LEU A 143 -9.08 -8.73 12.73
C LEU A 143 -8.13 -9.62 13.54
N LYS A 144 -8.65 -10.35 14.54
CA LYS A 144 -7.83 -11.19 15.41
C LYS A 144 -7.21 -12.35 14.63
N LEU A 145 -8.00 -12.99 13.77
CA LEU A 145 -7.53 -14.05 12.88
C LEU A 145 -6.44 -13.55 11.94
N ILE A 146 -6.65 -12.39 11.31
CA ILE A 146 -5.66 -11.83 10.40
C ILE A 146 -4.39 -11.42 11.13
N MET A 147 -4.51 -10.82 12.31
CA MET A 147 -3.35 -10.49 13.14
C MET A 147 -2.54 -11.73 13.51
N ASP A 148 -3.21 -12.82 13.89
CA ASP A 148 -2.54 -14.09 14.20
C ASP A 148 -1.76 -14.62 12.98
N ILE A 149 -2.39 -14.66 11.81
CA ILE A 149 -1.75 -15.08 10.54
C ILE A 149 -0.55 -14.18 10.18
N LEU A 150 -0.68 -12.86 10.34
CA LEU A 150 0.39 -11.93 10.02
C LEU A 150 1.59 -12.07 10.97
N LEU A 151 1.32 -12.22 12.28
CA LEU A 151 2.36 -12.30 13.30
C LEU A 151 3.11 -13.64 13.23
N ARG A 152 2.42 -14.76 12.98
CA ARG A 152 3.06 -16.08 12.78
C ARG A 152 3.93 -16.14 11.52
N ALA A 153 3.66 -15.31 10.52
CA ALA A 153 4.50 -15.24 9.32
C ALA A 153 5.85 -14.52 9.55
N ILE A 154 5.99 -13.76 10.65
CA ILE A 154 7.23 -13.03 10.96
C ILE A 154 8.21 -13.97 11.65
N PRO A 155 9.46 -14.15 11.13
CA PRO A 155 10.45 -15.02 11.75
C PRO A 155 10.76 -14.64 13.19
N LEU A 156 10.68 -15.61 14.11
CA LEU A 156 11.01 -15.42 15.52
C LEU A 156 12.52 -15.48 15.78
N HIS A 157 13.29 -16.11 14.88
CA HIS A 157 14.75 -16.23 14.96
C HIS A 157 15.42 -15.28 13.99
N ASP A 158 16.58 -14.73 14.37
CA ASP A 158 17.35 -13.84 13.49
C ASP A 158 18.07 -14.68 12.41
N GLN A 159 17.95 -14.28 11.15
CA GLN A 159 18.48 -15.04 9.98
C GLN A 159 20.01 -14.98 9.83
N ASP A 160 20.77 -14.54 10.82
CA ASP A 160 22.24 -14.49 10.75
C ASP A 160 22.92 -15.90 10.84
N ASP A 161 22.15 -16.93 11.20
CA ASP A 161 22.63 -18.33 11.18
C ASP A 161 22.26 -18.99 9.85
N GLN A 162 23.14 -18.86 8.84
CA GLN A 162 22.95 -19.36 7.48
C GLN A 162 22.94 -20.90 7.33
N ASP A 163 22.94 -21.67 8.40
CA ASP A 163 23.10 -23.13 8.38
C ASP A 163 21.98 -23.92 9.08
N ILE A 164 20.87 -23.31 9.47
CA ILE A 164 19.79 -24.07 10.10
C ILE A 164 18.76 -24.46 9.04
N ILE A 165 18.85 -25.70 8.59
CA ILE A 165 17.82 -26.45 7.88
C ILE A 165 16.58 -26.43 8.79
N PHE A 166 15.44 -26.03 8.22
CA PHE A 166 14.11 -25.96 8.88
C PHE A 166 13.68 -27.35 9.41
N GLU A 167 14.24 -27.80 10.52
CA GLU A 167 13.77 -28.99 11.25
C GLU A 167 12.95 -28.65 12.52
N ASP A 168 12.90 -27.38 12.95
CA ASP A 168 12.23 -26.95 14.18
C ASP A 168 10.92 -26.16 13.94
N ALA A 169 10.25 -26.35 12.81
CA ALA A 169 8.96 -25.71 12.52
C ALA A 169 7.83 -26.18 13.47
N ASP A 170 8.03 -27.27 14.17
CA ASP A 170 6.99 -27.91 14.99
C ASP A 170 6.83 -27.24 16.38
N GLU A 171 7.84 -26.54 16.92
CA GLU A 171 7.75 -25.89 18.24
C GLU A 171 6.98 -24.56 18.22
N ASP A 172 6.94 -23.86 17.10
CA ASP A 172 6.27 -22.55 16.99
C ASP A 172 4.75 -22.69 16.74
N ASP A 173 4.27 -23.84 16.28
CA ASP A 173 2.84 -24.08 16.00
C ASP A 173 1.99 -24.14 17.28
N ASP A 174 2.57 -24.58 18.40
CA ASP A 174 1.88 -24.70 19.69
C ASP A 174 1.84 -23.38 20.50
N MET A 175 2.55 -22.34 20.05
CA MET A 175 2.62 -21.06 20.78
C MET A 175 1.32 -20.28 20.70
N THR A 176 0.91 -19.72 21.83
CA THR A 176 -0.19 -18.76 21.89
C THR A 176 0.18 -17.44 21.19
N LEU A 177 -0.82 -16.70 20.72
CA LEU A 177 -0.60 -15.39 20.11
C LEU A 177 0.13 -14.41 21.03
N ALA A 178 -0.17 -14.45 22.35
CA ALA A 178 0.52 -13.64 23.34
C ALA A 178 2.02 -13.96 23.46
N GLU A 179 2.39 -15.24 23.40
CA GLU A 179 3.80 -15.68 23.43
C GLU A 179 4.55 -15.22 22.17
N ILE A 180 3.92 -15.33 20.99
CA ILE A 180 4.48 -14.82 19.73
C ILE A 180 4.72 -13.32 19.81
N MET A 181 3.71 -12.55 20.24
CA MET A 181 3.83 -11.10 20.40
C MET A 181 4.95 -10.73 21.39
N THR A 182 5.06 -11.45 22.50
CA THR A 182 6.13 -11.23 23.47
C THR A 182 7.52 -11.45 22.87
N LYS A 183 7.71 -12.53 22.11
CA LYS A 183 8.98 -12.79 21.40
C LYS A 183 9.27 -11.74 20.32
N LEU A 184 8.26 -11.31 19.57
CA LEU A 184 8.40 -10.30 18.51
C LEU A 184 8.58 -8.87 19.04
N TYR A 185 8.23 -8.60 20.30
CA TYR A 185 8.23 -7.23 20.84
C TYR A 185 9.60 -6.57 20.79
N ALA A 186 10.66 -7.32 21.09
CA ALA A 186 12.04 -6.84 21.09
C ALA A 186 12.72 -6.88 19.70
N LYS A 187 12.06 -7.44 18.68
CA LYS A 187 12.62 -7.53 17.33
C LYS A 187 12.59 -6.16 16.64
N THR A 188 13.66 -5.88 15.90
CA THR A 188 13.85 -4.60 15.19
C THR A 188 13.73 -4.72 13.68
N ALA A 189 13.67 -5.94 13.16
CA ALA A 189 13.57 -6.17 11.72
C ALA A 189 12.16 -5.84 11.17
N ALA A 190 12.14 -5.13 10.05
CA ALA A 190 10.91 -4.82 9.34
C ALA A 190 10.67 -5.80 8.18
N TYR A 191 9.41 -6.04 7.86
CA TYR A 191 9.00 -7.02 6.84
C TYR A 191 7.95 -6.47 5.89
N LYS A 192 8.05 -6.88 4.64
CA LYS A 192 6.97 -6.83 3.67
C LYS A 192 6.18 -8.13 3.77
N LEU A 193 4.96 -8.04 4.22
CA LEU A 193 4.04 -9.16 4.34
C LEU A 193 3.12 -9.23 3.12
N ARG A 194 2.98 -10.42 2.55
CA ARG A 194 2.03 -10.69 1.48
C ARG A 194 0.93 -11.58 2.04
N LEU A 195 -0.21 -10.99 2.35
CA LEU A 195 -1.42 -11.69 2.74
C LEU A 195 -2.17 -12.11 1.48
N LEU A 196 -2.41 -13.40 1.33
CA LEU A 196 -3.01 -14.01 0.14
C LEU A 196 -4.28 -14.76 0.53
N VAL A 197 -5.31 -14.64 -0.31
CA VAL A 197 -6.57 -15.35 -0.15
C VAL A 197 -6.88 -16.09 -1.45
N ASP A 198 -7.01 -17.40 -1.36
CA ASP A 198 -7.33 -18.24 -2.52
C ASP A 198 -8.84 -18.22 -2.84
N LYS A 199 -9.23 -18.87 -3.93
CA LYS A 199 -10.65 -18.96 -4.36
C LYS A 199 -11.55 -19.74 -3.40
N LYS A 200 -10.97 -20.48 -2.44
CA LYS A 200 -11.69 -21.22 -1.40
C LYS A 200 -11.78 -20.46 -0.08
N GLY A 201 -11.23 -19.24 -0.04
CA GLY A 201 -11.16 -18.42 1.18
C GLY A 201 -10.02 -18.80 2.12
N ASN A 202 -9.12 -19.72 1.76
CA ASN A 202 -7.95 -19.99 2.58
C ASN A 202 -7.02 -18.80 2.59
N ILE A 203 -6.58 -18.40 3.78
CA ILE A 203 -5.72 -17.24 3.99
C ILE A 203 -4.32 -17.73 4.39
N ARG A 204 -3.30 -17.17 3.76
CA ARG A 204 -1.89 -17.40 4.11
C ARG A 204 -1.08 -16.11 4.01
N CYS A 205 0.04 -16.07 4.70
CA CYS A 205 0.94 -14.92 4.68
C CYS A 205 2.39 -15.34 4.39
N GLU A 206 3.07 -14.53 3.57
CA GLU A 206 4.49 -14.68 3.26
C GLU A 206 5.22 -13.44 3.78
N ALA A 207 6.35 -13.61 4.49
CA ALA A 207 7.15 -12.52 5.03
C ALA A 207 8.48 -12.39 4.27
N TYR A 208 8.82 -11.16 3.89
CA TYR A 208 10.08 -10.82 3.22
C TYR A 208 10.76 -9.68 3.98
N PRO A 209 12.02 -9.84 4.41
CA PRO A 209 12.72 -8.78 5.13
C PRO A 209 12.86 -7.53 4.28
N ILE A 210 12.70 -6.36 4.91
CA ILE A 210 12.91 -5.07 4.29
C ILE A 210 14.13 -4.43 4.94
N LYS A 211 15.07 -3.98 4.11
CA LYS A 211 16.17 -3.14 4.58
C LYS A 211 15.60 -1.74 4.83
N THR A 212 15.18 -1.49 6.04
CA THR A 212 14.83 -0.13 6.46
C THR A 212 16.12 0.61 6.80
N LYS A 213 16.33 1.74 6.17
CA LYS A 213 17.35 2.71 6.59
C LYS A 213 16.80 3.68 7.64
N THR A 214 15.68 3.33 8.24
CA THR A 214 15.01 4.24 9.17
C THR A 214 15.79 4.25 10.48
N PRO A 215 16.40 5.36 10.84
CA PRO A 215 16.75 5.59 12.22
C PRO A 215 15.43 5.54 13.01
N SER A 216 15.49 5.12 14.25
CA SER A 216 14.39 5.17 15.22
C SER A 216 13.90 6.62 15.37
N ILE A 217 13.05 7.07 14.48
CA ILE A 217 12.59 8.45 14.47
C ILE A 217 11.08 8.41 14.41
N SER A 218 10.55 8.88 15.51
CA SER A 218 9.23 9.42 15.73
C SER A 218 8.01 8.54 15.46
N ASN A 219 7.16 8.67 16.37
CA ASN A 219 5.89 8.07 16.67
C ASN A 219 4.73 8.51 15.75
N TYR A 220 4.95 8.96 14.50
CA TYR A 220 3.90 9.49 13.66
C TYR A 220 3.69 8.66 12.39
N VAL A 221 2.43 8.29 12.14
CA VAL A 221 2.00 7.68 10.87
C VAL A 221 2.43 8.54 9.67
N MET A 222 2.45 9.86 9.84
CA MET A 222 2.87 10.81 8.79
C MET A 222 4.31 10.62 8.35
N GLU A 223 5.24 10.48 9.27
CA GLU A 223 6.64 10.26 8.91
C GLU A 223 6.83 8.94 8.19
N ASN A 224 6.08 7.92 8.61
CA ASN A 224 6.07 6.63 7.96
C ASN A 224 5.34 6.65 6.61
N LEU A 225 4.37 7.54 6.45
CA LEU A 225 3.72 7.76 5.17
C LEU A 225 4.69 8.39 4.17
N PHE A 226 5.60 9.26 4.63
CA PHE A 226 6.53 10.02 3.78
C PHE A 226 7.99 9.57 3.90
N LEU A 227 8.24 8.29 4.13
CA LEU A 227 9.61 7.73 4.19
C LEU A 227 10.47 8.06 2.95
N GLY A 228 9.85 8.22 1.79
CA GLY A 228 10.54 8.63 0.57
C GLY A 228 11.01 10.08 0.54
N PHE A 229 10.73 10.88 1.58
CA PHE A 229 11.16 12.27 1.74
C PHE A 229 12.21 12.44 2.83
N LEU A 230 12.60 11.37 3.51
CA LEU A 230 13.72 11.41 4.44
C LEU A 230 15.00 11.77 3.69
N ASP A 231 15.92 12.45 4.37
CA ASP A 231 17.22 12.76 3.84
C ASP A 231 17.90 11.52 3.26
N ASN A 232 18.39 11.64 2.02
CA ASN A 232 19.01 10.58 1.25
C ASN A 232 18.04 9.47 0.72
N ALA A 233 16.73 9.64 0.77
CA ALA A 233 15.85 8.72 0.06
C ALA A 233 16.09 8.84 -1.46
N PRO A 234 16.26 7.71 -2.17
CA PRO A 234 16.58 7.76 -3.59
C PRO A 234 15.35 8.17 -4.41
N THR A 235 15.58 9.04 -5.39
CA THR A 235 14.55 9.39 -6.39
C THR A 235 14.48 8.29 -7.45
N HIS A 236 13.27 7.78 -7.73
CA HIS A 236 13.05 6.77 -8.75
C HIS A 236 13.10 7.38 -10.16
N LYS A 237 13.75 6.70 -11.10
CA LYS A 237 13.57 7.01 -12.53
C LYS A 237 12.26 6.41 -13.00
N VAL A 238 11.35 7.24 -13.50
CA VAL A 238 9.98 6.87 -13.82
C VAL A 238 9.79 6.90 -15.33
N TYR A 239 9.77 5.72 -15.93
CA TYR A 239 9.60 5.52 -17.36
C TYR A 239 8.11 5.49 -17.75
N ILE A 240 7.81 5.55 -19.03
CA ILE A 240 6.47 5.42 -19.59
C ILE A 240 6.40 4.11 -20.38
N TYR A 241 5.42 3.26 -20.05
CA TYR A 241 5.16 2.05 -20.81
C TYR A 241 4.57 2.43 -22.17
N ASP A 242 5.17 1.93 -23.25
CA ASP A 242 4.78 2.30 -24.60
C ASP A 242 3.54 1.57 -25.12
N THR A 243 3.06 0.57 -24.38
CA THR A 243 1.88 -0.22 -24.71
C THR A 243 0.72 0.13 -23.77
N ARG A 244 -0.42 0.50 -24.34
CA ARG A 244 -1.62 0.80 -23.57
C ARG A 244 -2.28 -0.47 -23.05
N ILE A 245 -2.87 -0.38 -21.86
CA ILE A 245 -3.45 -1.53 -21.13
C ILE A 245 -4.98 -1.39 -21.14
N SER A 246 -5.69 -2.50 -21.39
CA SER A 246 -7.14 -2.53 -21.22
C SER A 246 -7.48 -2.57 -19.71
N PRO A 247 -8.30 -1.64 -19.20
CA PRO A 247 -8.80 -1.70 -17.84
C PRO A 247 -9.59 -2.99 -17.60
N SER A 248 -9.34 -3.62 -16.46
CA SER A 248 -9.99 -4.89 -16.08
C SER A 248 -10.13 -5.01 -14.57
N CYS A 249 -10.79 -6.06 -14.09
CA CYS A 249 -10.79 -6.37 -12.66
C CYS A 249 -9.38 -6.61 -12.12
N TYR A 250 -8.46 -7.12 -12.94
CA TYR A 250 -7.07 -7.37 -12.56
C TYR A 250 -6.20 -6.10 -12.47
N THR A 251 -6.63 -4.99 -13.06
CA THR A 251 -6.01 -3.68 -12.84
C THR A 251 -6.66 -2.96 -11.66
N SER A 252 -7.97 -3.13 -11.46
CA SER A 252 -8.74 -2.42 -10.43
C SER A 252 -8.64 -3.05 -9.05
N PHE A 253 -8.41 -4.38 -8.97
CA PHE A 253 -8.25 -5.12 -7.73
C PHE A 253 -6.85 -5.71 -7.61
N LYS A 254 -6.37 -5.83 -6.38
CA LYS A 254 -5.04 -6.34 -6.11
C LYS A 254 -5.06 -7.86 -6.05
N THR A 255 -4.54 -8.49 -7.10
CA THR A 255 -4.45 -9.96 -7.25
C THR A 255 -3.04 -10.39 -7.61
N THR A 256 -2.79 -11.69 -7.58
CA THR A 256 -1.54 -12.29 -8.09
C THR A 256 -1.48 -12.34 -9.61
N TYR A 257 -2.59 -12.14 -10.31
CA TYR A 257 -2.60 -12.03 -11.77
C TYR A 257 -2.03 -10.68 -12.21
N ARG A 258 -0.77 -10.66 -12.66
CA ARG A 258 0.02 -9.46 -12.90
C ARG A 258 0.73 -9.44 -14.26
N GLU A 259 0.27 -10.20 -15.22
CA GLU A 259 0.97 -10.35 -16.51
C GLU A 259 1.23 -9.00 -17.20
N HIS A 260 0.24 -8.11 -17.22
CA HIS A 260 0.36 -6.77 -17.81
C HIS A 260 1.39 -5.90 -17.08
N TYR A 261 1.46 -5.98 -15.73
CA TYR A 261 2.50 -5.28 -14.98
C TYR A 261 3.89 -5.88 -15.20
N ASN A 262 3.98 -7.21 -15.29
CA ASN A 262 5.25 -7.89 -15.51
C ASN A 262 5.85 -7.52 -16.87
N LYS A 263 5.05 -7.48 -17.94
CA LYS A 263 5.47 -7.00 -19.28
C LYS A 263 5.99 -5.56 -19.25
N ALA A 264 5.29 -4.67 -18.53
CA ALA A 264 5.75 -3.29 -18.36
C ALA A 264 7.09 -3.24 -17.61
N ARG A 265 7.25 -4.02 -16.55
CA ARG A 265 8.51 -4.10 -15.79
C ARG A 265 9.67 -4.67 -16.61
N GLU A 266 9.42 -5.62 -17.50
CA GLU A 266 10.44 -6.11 -18.44
C GLU A 266 10.95 -4.99 -19.36
N GLN A 267 10.05 -4.13 -19.85
CA GLN A 267 10.44 -2.94 -20.61
C GLN A 267 11.21 -1.96 -19.72
N MET A 268 10.73 -1.72 -18.48
CA MET A 268 11.41 -0.85 -17.52
C MET A 268 12.86 -1.29 -17.30
N VAL A 269 13.10 -2.57 -17.08
CA VAL A 269 14.46 -3.11 -16.88
C VAL A 269 15.36 -2.79 -18.07
N LYS A 270 14.87 -2.95 -19.28
CA LYS A 270 15.62 -2.61 -20.52
C LYS A 270 15.91 -1.11 -20.61
N LEU A 271 14.93 -0.26 -20.30
CA LEU A 271 15.10 1.21 -20.31
C LEU A 271 16.05 1.69 -19.21
N HIS A 272 16.13 0.95 -18.11
CA HIS A 272 16.97 1.28 -16.95
C HIS A 272 18.39 0.69 -17.05
N GLU A 273 18.69 -0.07 -18.09
CA GLU A 273 19.99 -0.70 -18.26
C GLU A 273 21.13 0.32 -18.25
N GLY A 274 22.17 0.05 -17.45
CA GLY A 274 23.29 0.95 -17.24
C GLY A 274 23.01 2.17 -16.36
N GLN A 275 21.81 2.31 -15.80
CA GLN A 275 21.44 3.37 -14.87
C GLN A 275 21.57 2.91 -13.41
N VAL A 276 21.76 3.86 -12.50
CA VAL A 276 21.88 3.60 -11.07
C VAL A 276 20.61 4.09 -10.34
N GLY A 277 20.22 3.37 -9.29
CA GLY A 277 19.11 3.73 -8.42
C GLY A 277 17.82 2.95 -8.72
N PRO A 278 16.74 3.22 -8.01
CA PRO A 278 15.46 2.57 -8.20
C PRO A 278 14.72 3.10 -9.43
N SER A 279 13.82 2.29 -9.96
CA SER A 279 13.01 2.66 -11.12
C SER A 279 11.56 2.21 -10.98
N GLU A 280 10.68 2.90 -11.72
CA GLU A 280 9.25 2.59 -11.86
C GLU A 280 8.83 2.85 -13.32
N ILE A 281 7.70 2.31 -13.73
CA ILE A 281 7.13 2.53 -15.06
C ILE A 281 5.63 2.83 -14.96
N LEU A 282 5.20 3.92 -15.59
CA LEU A 282 3.81 4.37 -15.63
C LEU A 282 3.03 3.65 -16.72
N LEU A 283 1.81 3.28 -16.40
CA LEU A 283 0.87 2.59 -17.27
C LEU A 283 -0.27 3.51 -17.67
N PHE A 284 -0.73 3.33 -18.91
CA PHE A 284 -1.82 4.10 -19.51
C PHE A 284 -2.88 3.14 -20.04
N ASN A 285 -4.14 3.53 -19.93
CA ASN A 285 -5.24 2.74 -20.46
C ASN A 285 -5.38 2.88 -21.98
N THR A 286 -6.28 2.13 -22.59
CA THR A 286 -6.54 2.16 -24.04
C THR A 286 -6.97 3.53 -24.55
N ALA A 287 -7.55 4.38 -23.70
CA ALA A 287 -7.87 5.77 -24.02
C ALA A 287 -6.67 6.73 -23.93
N GLY A 288 -5.48 6.23 -23.53
CA GLY A 288 -4.28 7.04 -23.34
C GLY A 288 -4.28 7.84 -22.04
N GLU A 289 -5.10 7.46 -21.07
CA GLU A 289 -5.18 8.09 -19.75
C GLU A 289 -4.22 7.40 -18.79
N LEU A 290 -3.49 8.19 -18.01
CA LEU A 290 -2.62 7.68 -16.94
C LEU A 290 -3.44 6.85 -15.96
N MET A 291 -2.91 5.67 -15.60
CA MET A 291 -3.49 4.78 -14.61
C MET A 291 -2.68 4.83 -13.31
N GLU A 292 -1.52 4.27 -13.32
CA GLU A 292 -0.66 4.05 -12.14
C GLU A 292 0.75 3.62 -12.54
N GLY A 293 1.63 3.35 -11.56
CA GLY A 293 2.89 2.64 -11.77
C GLY A 293 2.70 1.12 -11.70
N SER A 294 3.75 0.35 -12.04
CA SER A 294 3.70 -1.12 -12.01
C SER A 294 3.52 -1.72 -10.62
N ILE A 295 3.94 -1.00 -9.57
CA ILE A 295 3.80 -1.38 -8.16
C ILE A 295 3.33 -0.22 -7.26
N SER A 296 2.95 0.91 -7.85
CA SER A 296 2.62 2.14 -7.14
C SER A 296 1.45 2.87 -7.76
N ASN A 297 0.71 3.66 -6.96
CA ASN A 297 -0.10 4.75 -7.50
C ASN A 297 0.81 5.96 -7.75
N CYS A 298 0.36 6.91 -8.56
CA CYS A 298 1.14 8.07 -8.98
C CYS A 298 0.37 9.37 -8.80
N TYR A 299 1.15 10.48 -8.63
CA TYR A 299 0.61 11.81 -8.38
C TYR A 299 1.43 12.81 -9.17
N ALA A 300 0.85 13.39 -10.20
CA ALA A 300 1.50 14.43 -11.00
C ALA A 300 1.23 15.81 -10.41
N LYS A 301 2.21 16.72 -10.55
CA LYS A 301 2.14 18.08 -10.03
C LYS A 301 1.53 19.00 -11.08
N PHE A 302 0.53 19.80 -10.70
CA PHE A 302 -0.16 20.74 -11.55
C PHE A 302 -0.20 22.13 -10.92
N TYR A 303 -0.33 23.14 -11.77
CA TYR A 303 -0.50 24.53 -11.37
C TYR A 303 -1.85 25.06 -11.88
N PHE A 304 -2.68 25.55 -10.97
CA PHE A 304 -3.99 26.11 -11.29
C PHE A 304 -4.38 27.17 -10.26
N GLU A 305 -4.98 28.29 -10.69
CA GLU A 305 -5.41 29.40 -9.84
C GLU A 305 -4.33 29.86 -8.83
N ASP A 306 -3.12 30.08 -9.37
CA ASP A 306 -1.94 30.52 -8.59
C ASP A 306 -1.49 29.57 -7.48
N LYS A 307 -1.86 28.29 -7.57
CA LYS A 307 -1.49 27.25 -6.59
C LYS A 307 -0.98 25.99 -7.26
N TRP A 308 0.02 25.40 -6.66
CA TRP A 308 0.48 24.05 -6.98
C TRP A 308 -0.35 23.02 -6.22
N PHE A 309 -0.67 21.92 -6.86
CA PHE A 309 -1.29 20.77 -6.21
C PHE A 309 -0.85 19.48 -6.88
N TYR A 310 -1.01 18.38 -6.16
CA TYR A 310 -0.79 17.03 -6.70
C TYR A 310 -2.12 16.38 -7.05
N ALA A 311 -2.16 15.74 -8.20
CA ALA A 311 -3.34 15.02 -8.67
C ALA A 311 -3.01 13.58 -9.04
N THR A 312 -3.91 12.68 -8.68
CA THR A 312 -3.87 11.25 -9.01
C THR A 312 -4.97 10.92 -10.02
N PRO A 313 -4.75 9.95 -10.91
CA PRO A 313 -5.79 9.50 -11.82
C PRO A 313 -7.03 8.99 -11.10
N SER A 314 -8.20 9.26 -11.66
CA SER A 314 -9.46 8.70 -11.19
C SER A 314 -9.45 7.17 -11.28
N LEU A 315 -10.12 6.52 -10.35
CA LEU A 315 -10.34 5.07 -10.39
C LEU A 315 -11.07 4.63 -11.68
N SER A 316 -11.79 5.53 -12.35
CA SER A 316 -12.43 5.25 -13.65
C SER A 316 -11.42 4.92 -14.77
N THR A 317 -10.13 5.27 -14.62
CA THR A 317 -9.07 4.88 -15.57
C THR A 317 -8.73 3.39 -15.51
N GLY A 318 -9.20 2.68 -14.49
CA GLY A 318 -8.91 1.28 -14.24
C GLY A 318 -7.76 1.03 -13.27
N CYS A 319 -7.15 2.06 -12.70
CA CYS A 319 -6.06 1.91 -11.73
C CYS A 319 -6.53 1.28 -10.41
N LEU A 320 -5.59 0.69 -9.67
CA LEU A 320 -5.83 0.14 -8.35
C LEU A 320 -6.16 1.26 -7.34
N CYS A 321 -7.17 1.04 -6.49
CA CYS A 321 -7.36 1.81 -5.28
C CYS A 321 -6.32 1.38 -4.23
N GLY A 322 -5.12 1.97 -4.27
CA GLY A 322 -4.08 1.71 -3.28
C GLY A 322 -4.45 2.33 -1.93
N VAL A 323 -4.03 1.68 -0.82
CA VAL A 323 -4.39 2.14 0.53
C VAL A 323 -3.84 3.54 0.82
N VAL A 324 -2.61 3.83 0.43
CA VAL A 324 -2.01 5.17 0.56
C VAL A 324 -2.73 6.18 -0.34
N ARG A 325 -3.06 5.80 -1.59
CA ARG A 325 -3.84 6.65 -2.49
C ARG A 325 -5.21 7.00 -1.88
N ASN A 326 -5.91 5.99 -1.37
CA ASN A 326 -7.21 6.19 -0.73
C ASN A 326 -7.10 7.14 0.45
N PHE A 327 -6.10 6.94 1.29
CA PHE A 327 -5.81 7.81 2.43
C PHE A 327 -5.60 9.28 1.99
N LEU A 328 -4.71 9.53 1.04
CA LEU A 328 -4.36 10.87 0.57
C LEU A 328 -5.55 11.60 -0.08
N VAL A 329 -6.34 10.90 -0.87
CA VAL A 329 -7.54 11.48 -1.51
C VAL A 329 -8.63 11.76 -0.48
N THR A 330 -8.90 10.85 0.43
CA THR A 330 -9.94 11.02 1.48
C THR A 330 -9.60 12.17 2.42
N LYS A 331 -8.31 12.36 2.73
CA LYS A 331 -7.84 13.50 3.54
C LYS A 331 -7.75 14.82 2.75
N GLY A 332 -8.06 14.82 1.47
CA GLY A 332 -7.97 16.03 0.63
C GLY A 332 -6.54 16.52 0.35
N ILE A 333 -5.53 15.68 0.67
CA ILE A 333 -4.11 16.00 0.45
C ILE A 333 -3.78 15.98 -1.03
N VAL A 334 -4.43 15.10 -1.78
CA VAL A 334 -4.27 14.92 -3.23
C VAL A 334 -5.64 15.00 -3.89
N THR A 335 -5.69 15.66 -5.04
CA THR A 335 -6.91 15.79 -5.84
C THR A 335 -7.04 14.63 -6.82
N GLU A 336 -8.23 14.05 -6.94
CA GLU A 336 -8.53 13.09 -7.99
C GLU A 336 -8.88 13.81 -9.29
N MET A 337 -8.16 13.53 -10.38
CA MET A 337 -8.44 14.05 -11.72
C MET A 337 -9.05 12.97 -12.62
N LYS A 338 -10.13 13.33 -13.35
CA LYS A 338 -10.80 12.41 -14.26
C LYS A 338 -9.86 11.87 -15.34
N ARG A 339 -8.91 12.70 -15.81
CA ARG A 339 -8.01 12.37 -16.90
C ARG A 339 -6.68 13.09 -16.73
N ILE A 340 -5.60 12.33 -16.87
CA ILE A 340 -4.23 12.84 -17.02
C ILE A 340 -3.65 12.18 -18.27
N ASP A 341 -3.33 12.97 -19.27
CA ASP A 341 -2.76 12.50 -20.52
C ASP A 341 -1.23 12.41 -20.46
N VAL A 342 -0.64 11.56 -21.29
CA VAL A 342 0.83 11.45 -21.41
C VAL A 342 1.49 12.76 -21.86
N THR A 343 0.75 13.63 -22.54
CA THR A 343 1.24 14.95 -22.99
C THR A 343 1.44 15.92 -21.84
N GLN A 344 0.76 15.71 -20.72
CA GLN A 344 0.88 16.53 -19.50
C GLN A 344 2.08 16.12 -18.63
N LEU A 345 2.74 15.01 -18.95
CA LEU A 345 3.97 14.57 -18.29
C LEU A 345 5.17 15.01 -19.10
N VAL A 346 6.02 15.85 -18.53
CA VAL A 346 7.22 16.39 -19.20
C VAL A 346 8.45 15.63 -18.71
N ASP A 347 9.44 15.43 -19.59
CA ASP A 347 10.73 14.83 -19.22
C ASP A 347 11.42 15.67 -18.14
N GLY A 348 11.91 15.02 -17.11
CA GLY A 348 12.57 15.67 -15.98
C GLY A 348 11.64 16.15 -14.87
N ASP A 349 10.31 16.17 -15.08
CA ASP A 349 9.37 16.60 -14.03
C ASP A 349 9.38 15.63 -12.83
N GLU A 350 9.17 16.23 -11.66
CA GLU A 350 8.94 15.46 -10.44
C GLU A 350 7.53 14.85 -10.45
N ILE A 351 7.45 13.61 -10.03
CA ILE A 351 6.20 12.87 -9.79
C ILE A 351 6.29 12.17 -8.45
N LEU A 352 5.20 12.12 -7.72
CA LEU A 352 5.13 11.31 -6.52
C LEU A 352 4.54 9.95 -6.82
N LEU A 353 4.98 8.97 -6.07
CA LEU A 353 4.57 7.58 -6.16
C LEU A 353 4.20 7.08 -4.76
N SER A 354 3.31 6.09 -4.66
CA SER A 354 3.03 5.49 -3.35
C SER A 354 2.63 4.01 -3.43
N ASN A 355 2.91 3.29 -2.36
CA ASN A 355 2.35 1.96 -2.12
C ASN A 355 2.30 1.64 -0.62
N GLY A 356 1.63 0.55 -0.26
CA GLY A 356 1.42 0.13 1.14
C GLY A 356 2.66 -0.39 1.87
N VAL A 357 3.84 -0.39 1.22
CA VAL A 357 5.12 -0.79 1.84
C VAL A 357 6.02 0.43 2.04
N MET A 358 6.16 1.25 1.00
CA MET A 358 7.10 2.37 0.98
C MET A 358 6.47 3.70 1.41
N GLY A 359 5.14 3.77 1.58
CA GLY A 359 4.46 5.04 1.72
C GLY A 359 4.57 5.86 0.43
N VAL A 360 4.74 7.19 0.56
CA VAL A 360 4.96 8.13 -0.56
C VAL A 360 6.45 8.32 -0.80
N PHE A 361 6.86 8.29 -2.07
CA PHE A 361 8.24 8.46 -2.49
C PHE A 361 8.36 9.24 -3.79
N LYS A 362 9.56 9.82 -4.02
CA LYS A 362 9.83 10.70 -5.15
C LYS A 362 10.20 9.92 -6.41
N GLY A 363 9.74 10.42 -7.54
CA GLY A 363 10.15 9.99 -8.85
C GLY A 363 10.47 11.17 -9.78
N GLN A 364 11.21 10.91 -10.83
CA GLN A 364 11.48 11.84 -11.91
C GLN A 364 11.11 11.18 -13.23
N ILE A 365 10.29 11.85 -14.01
CA ILE A 365 9.83 11.36 -15.32
C ILE A 365 11.02 11.26 -16.27
N VAL A 366 11.12 10.12 -16.95
CA VAL A 366 12.06 9.86 -18.04
C VAL A 366 11.22 9.56 -19.30
N LYS A 367 11.04 10.58 -20.13
CA LYS A 367 10.20 10.52 -21.32
C LYS A 367 11.00 10.90 -22.56
N PRO A 368 11.24 9.97 -23.49
CA PRO A 368 11.95 10.26 -24.73
C PRO A 368 11.26 11.35 -25.53
N GLU A 369 12.05 12.21 -26.21
CA GLU A 369 11.52 13.20 -27.15
C GLU A 369 10.70 12.47 -28.24
N GLY A 370 9.53 13.04 -28.58
CA GLY A 370 8.65 12.44 -29.58
C GLY A 370 8.00 11.11 -29.14
N PHE A 371 7.95 10.81 -27.85
CA PHE A 371 7.30 9.61 -27.34
C PHE A 371 5.92 9.39 -27.96
N LYS A 372 5.68 8.17 -28.41
CA LYS A 372 4.37 7.70 -28.91
C LYS A 372 4.08 6.31 -28.40
N PHE A 373 2.82 6.06 -28.08
CA PHE A 373 2.37 4.71 -27.81
C PHE A 373 2.46 3.83 -29.05
N LYS A 374 2.72 2.55 -28.83
CA LYS A 374 2.52 1.54 -29.87
C LYS A 374 1.06 1.54 -30.35
N PRO A 375 0.79 1.17 -31.61
CA PRO A 375 -0.58 0.90 -32.06
C PRO A 375 -1.29 -0.05 -31.09
N LEU A 376 -2.60 0.11 -30.95
CA LEU A 376 -3.40 -0.90 -30.26
C LEU A 376 -3.41 -2.16 -31.11
N ASP A 377 -3.20 -3.31 -30.49
CA ASP A 377 -3.43 -4.58 -31.16
C ASP A 377 -4.93 -4.71 -31.45
N ASP A 378 -5.30 -5.05 -32.70
CA ASP A 378 -6.69 -5.20 -33.14
C ASP A 378 -7.44 -6.33 -32.40
N ASN A 379 -6.76 -7.05 -31.48
CA ASN A 379 -7.28 -8.18 -30.72
C ASN A 379 -7.43 -7.89 -29.20
N LEU A 380 -7.41 -6.61 -28.77
CA LEU A 380 -7.64 -6.23 -27.36
C LEU A 380 -9.06 -5.70 -27.14
#